data_2d6588d7f07e1732dfdb03274440a371
#
_entry.id   2d6588d7f07e1732dfdb03274440a371
#
_cell.length_a   1.000
_cell.length_b   1.000
_cell.length_c   1.000
_cell.angle_alpha   90.00
_cell.angle_beta   90.00
_cell.angle_gamma   90.00
#
_symmetry.space_group_name_H-M   'P 1'
#
loop_
_entity.id
_entity.type
_entity.pdbx_description
1 polymer ?
#
loop_
_entity_poly.entity_id
_entity_poly.type
_entity_poly.pdbx_seq_one_letter_code
_entity_poly.pdbx_strand_id
1 'polypeptide(L)'
;MINISSSNLAKIIEAYKVYFKEYFSIELYKWKAVRCFLAYWDIEAVNFKGMLKQALSKTENLLTSMNNYPRNMLEEFCELDETKVREMFRELFDENQNVVFRINQFRKNADELLRLWGKGKQHYQTLNAITTYLWLRYPDKYYIYKYSCARKMVRELMPSMVLKKGSGAEEVSEVFKLYDEIAKVLQKDADIRKMLDNVLTEDCYPDKNLRTAVVDLAYFVGRYYHPEPKMLPEPGTKVQTWIYSPGEGARKWDECVAKNKMYLGWDDMGDFDLYETREDMRTRMKELYGEEKDYRNDSLATWEFTSEMNIGDVVFAKKGRGVLSGGE
;
A
#
# COMPACT_ATOMS: atom_id res chain seq x y z
N MET A 1 12.11 -21.91 -2.36
CA MET A 1 11.43 -21.22 -3.49
C MET A 1 9.95 -21.18 -3.19
N ILE A 2 9.34 -20.02 -3.30
CA ILE A 2 7.89 -19.87 -3.20
C ILE A 2 7.30 -20.34 -4.52
N ASN A 3 6.22 -21.13 -4.46
CA ASN A 3 5.53 -21.58 -5.66
C ASN A 3 4.51 -20.52 -6.08
N ILE A 4 4.72 -19.91 -7.25
CA ILE A 4 3.84 -18.90 -7.83
C ILE A 4 3.20 -19.41 -9.13
N SER A 5 2.00 -18.93 -9.45
CA SER A 5 1.32 -19.24 -10.71
C SER A 5 2.04 -18.56 -11.89
N SER A 6 2.88 -19.31 -12.59
CA SER A 6 3.64 -18.80 -13.74
C SER A 6 2.72 -18.34 -14.87
N SER A 7 1.58 -19.01 -15.09
CA SER A 7 0.62 -18.62 -16.13
C SER A 7 -0.07 -17.29 -15.83
N ASN A 8 -0.45 -17.05 -14.56
CA ASN A 8 -1.05 -15.80 -14.16
C ASN A 8 -0.03 -14.66 -14.18
N LEU A 9 1.21 -14.93 -13.74
CA LEU A 9 2.28 -13.93 -13.81
C LEU A 9 2.56 -13.51 -15.24
N ALA A 10 2.61 -14.44 -16.20
CA ALA A 10 2.78 -14.11 -17.61
C ALA A 10 1.66 -13.18 -18.13
N LYS A 11 0.39 -13.45 -17.79
CA LYS A 11 -0.73 -12.58 -18.16
C LYS A 11 -0.62 -11.18 -17.56
N ILE A 12 -0.21 -11.10 -16.29
CA ILE A 12 0.01 -9.83 -15.59
C ILE A 12 1.12 -9.02 -16.27
N ILE A 13 2.24 -9.66 -16.64
CA ILE A 13 3.36 -9.01 -17.30
C ILE A 13 2.96 -8.46 -18.67
N GLU A 14 2.22 -9.22 -19.47
CA GLU A 14 1.76 -8.74 -20.78
C GLU A 14 0.78 -7.56 -20.64
N ALA A 15 -0.14 -7.61 -19.69
CA ALA A 15 -1.03 -6.49 -19.39
C ALA A 15 -0.25 -5.26 -18.87
N TYR A 16 0.79 -5.47 -18.06
CA TYR A 16 1.66 -4.41 -17.57
C TYR A 16 2.46 -3.74 -18.69
N LYS A 17 2.96 -4.49 -19.66
CA LYS A 17 3.65 -3.92 -20.83
C LYS A 17 2.75 -2.95 -21.60
N VAL A 18 1.47 -3.28 -21.76
CA VAL A 18 0.48 -2.39 -22.40
C VAL A 18 0.27 -1.13 -21.56
N TYR A 19 -0.02 -1.30 -20.27
CA TYR A 19 -0.20 -0.19 -19.34
C TYR A 19 1.01 0.74 -19.29
N PHE A 20 2.21 0.20 -19.14
CA PHE A 20 3.42 0.98 -19.00
C PHE A 20 3.71 1.85 -20.23
N LYS A 21 3.46 1.34 -21.45
CA LYS A 21 3.62 2.13 -22.69
C LYS A 21 2.74 3.38 -22.71
N GLU A 22 1.57 3.32 -22.10
CA GLU A 22 0.60 4.41 -22.09
C GLU A 22 0.83 5.38 -20.92
N TYR A 23 1.22 4.85 -19.74
CA TYR A 23 1.25 5.62 -18.50
C TYR A 23 2.65 5.84 -17.91
N PHE A 24 3.73 5.42 -18.57
CA PHE A 24 5.09 5.52 -18.03
C PHE A 24 5.46 6.94 -17.59
N SER A 25 5.03 7.97 -18.32
CA SER A 25 5.36 9.37 -18.02
C SER A 25 4.86 9.81 -16.64
N ILE A 26 3.74 9.23 -16.19
CA ILE A 26 3.16 9.49 -14.85
C ILE A 26 3.91 8.70 -13.79
N GLU A 27 4.39 7.50 -14.10
CA GLU A 27 4.99 6.57 -13.14
C GLU A 27 6.51 6.76 -12.95
N LEU A 28 7.20 7.47 -13.83
CA LEU A 28 8.65 7.71 -13.77
C LEU A 28 9.12 8.36 -12.47
N TYR A 29 8.25 9.04 -11.75
CA TYR A 29 8.60 9.67 -10.47
C TYR A 29 9.16 8.65 -9.45
N LYS A 30 8.82 7.36 -9.56
CA LYS A 30 9.35 6.31 -8.68
C LYS A 30 10.87 6.15 -8.87
N TRP A 31 11.34 6.06 -10.12
CA TRP A 31 12.77 5.98 -10.44
C TRP A 31 13.50 7.29 -10.10
N LYS A 32 12.83 8.44 -10.31
CA LYS A 32 13.38 9.76 -9.92
C LYS A 32 13.46 9.91 -8.40
N ALA A 33 12.50 9.38 -7.65
CA ALA A 33 12.53 9.39 -6.18
C ALA A 33 13.73 8.62 -5.64
N VAL A 34 13.99 7.43 -6.16
CA VAL A 34 15.19 6.64 -5.79
C VAL A 34 16.47 7.40 -6.13
N ARG A 35 16.58 7.94 -7.35
CA ARG A 35 17.76 8.69 -7.77
C ARG A 35 18.00 9.90 -6.87
N CYS A 36 16.95 10.66 -6.57
CA CYS A 36 17.00 11.82 -5.70
C CYS A 36 17.44 11.43 -4.28
N PHE A 37 16.82 10.39 -3.71
CA PHE A 37 17.16 9.93 -2.37
C PHE A 37 18.63 9.53 -2.27
N LEU A 38 19.12 8.70 -3.18
CA LEU A 38 20.52 8.24 -3.20
C LEU A 38 21.53 9.38 -3.42
N ALA A 39 21.12 10.44 -4.12
CA ALA A 39 21.98 11.60 -4.37
C ALA A 39 22.12 12.54 -3.16
N TYR A 40 21.08 12.64 -2.33
CA TYR A 40 21.05 13.62 -1.22
C TYR A 40 21.12 13.00 0.16
N TRP A 41 20.92 11.68 0.29
CA TRP A 41 20.93 11.03 1.60
C TRP A 41 22.31 11.03 2.23
N ASP A 42 22.42 11.70 3.38
CA ASP A 42 23.61 11.71 4.22
C ASP A 42 23.19 11.66 5.70
N ILE A 43 23.43 10.53 6.35
CA ILE A 43 23.06 10.33 7.77
C ILE A 43 23.85 11.24 8.72
N GLU A 44 25.02 11.73 8.28
CA GLU A 44 25.90 12.59 9.06
C GLU A 44 25.71 14.09 8.73
N ALA A 45 24.77 14.43 7.87
CA ALA A 45 24.50 15.83 7.48
C ALA A 45 24.32 16.70 8.73
N VAL A 46 24.97 17.86 8.76
CA VAL A 46 24.84 18.85 9.87
C VAL A 46 23.41 19.33 10.01
N ASN A 47 22.75 19.66 8.91
CA ASN A 47 21.31 19.97 8.85
C ASN A 47 20.56 18.73 8.38
N PHE A 48 20.30 17.79 9.29
CA PHE A 48 19.65 16.52 8.96
C PHE A 48 18.22 16.72 8.46
N LYS A 49 17.42 17.57 9.09
CA LYS A 49 16.07 17.90 8.63
C LYS A 49 16.07 18.42 7.20
N GLY A 50 16.97 19.37 6.90
CA GLY A 50 17.09 19.92 5.54
C GLY A 50 17.51 18.87 4.51
N MET A 51 18.47 18.02 4.85
CA MET A 51 18.89 16.88 4.04
C MET A 51 17.73 15.91 3.79
N LEU A 52 17.00 15.49 4.85
CA LEU A 52 15.87 14.58 4.76
C LEU A 52 14.76 15.12 3.84
N LYS A 53 14.42 16.40 4.00
CA LYS A 53 13.47 17.10 3.13
C LYS A 53 13.89 17.07 1.67
N GLN A 54 15.17 17.32 1.38
CA GLN A 54 15.73 17.28 0.03
C GLN A 54 15.73 15.85 -0.54
N ALA A 55 16.20 14.86 0.23
CA ALA A 55 16.24 13.47 -0.18
C ALA A 55 14.83 12.90 -0.51
N LEU A 56 13.81 13.33 0.22
CA LEU A 56 12.42 12.90 0.02
C LEU A 56 11.61 13.79 -0.94
N SER A 57 12.22 14.82 -1.55
CA SER A 57 11.50 15.83 -2.33
C SER A 57 10.79 15.27 -3.58
N LYS A 58 11.26 14.17 -4.16
CA LYS A 58 10.69 13.52 -5.35
C LYS A 58 9.76 12.34 -5.06
N THR A 59 9.41 12.11 -3.79
CA THR A 59 8.56 10.96 -3.42
C THR A 59 7.07 11.15 -3.76
N GLU A 60 6.64 12.38 -4.02
CA GLU A 60 5.26 12.69 -4.45
C GLU A 60 4.20 11.89 -3.65
N ASN A 61 3.35 11.13 -4.34
CA ASN A 61 2.27 10.35 -3.74
C ASN A 61 2.72 9.14 -2.89
N LEU A 62 4.00 8.77 -2.91
CA LEU A 62 4.51 7.66 -2.08
C LEU A 62 4.49 8.01 -0.58
N LEU A 63 4.82 9.25 -0.24
CA LEU A 63 4.94 9.72 1.15
C LEU A 63 4.11 10.98 1.45
N THR A 64 3.25 11.40 0.53
CA THR A 64 2.32 12.51 0.72
C THR A 64 1.09 12.26 -0.13
N SER A 65 -0.03 12.04 0.52
CA SER A 65 -1.33 11.92 -0.15
C SER A 65 -2.40 12.61 0.70
N MET A 66 -3.59 12.80 0.17
CA MET A 66 -4.70 13.35 0.93
C MET A 66 -4.90 12.54 2.23
N ASN A 67 -4.82 13.20 3.37
CA ASN A 67 -4.98 12.63 4.71
C ASN A 67 -3.85 11.65 5.18
N ASN A 68 -2.71 11.59 4.49
CA ASN A 68 -1.57 10.78 4.91
C ASN A 68 -0.26 11.53 4.65
N TYR A 69 0.43 11.93 5.70
CA TYR A 69 1.55 12.87 5.65
C TYR A 69 2.82 12.36 6.35
N PRO A 70 3.32 11.15 6.05
CA PRO A 70 4.48 10.59 6.75
C PRO A 70 5.73 11.48 6.62
N ARG A 71 5.95 12.12 5.45
CA ARG A 71 7.06 13.04 5.25
C ARG A 71 6.96 14.29 6.13
N ASN A 72 5.80 14.92 6.16
CA ASN A 72 5.59 16.12 6.99
C ASN A 72 5.75 15.80 8.47
N MET A 73 5.28 14.63 8.90
CA MET A 73 5.44 14.20 10.28
C MET A 73 6.91 13.96 10.66
N LEU A 74 7.74 13.47 9.74
CA LEU A 74 9.19 13.39 9.98
C LEU A 74 9.82 14.77 10.15
N GLU A 75 9.36 15.78 9.40
CA GLU A 75 9.82 17.17 9.56
C GLU A 75 9.45 17.71 10.94
N GLU A 76 8.23 17.46 11.43
CA GLU A 76 7.77 17.81 12.79
C GLU A 76 8.58 17.06 13.86
N PHE A 77 8.84 15.79 13.66
CA PHE A 77 9.64 15.00 14.59
C PHE A 77 11.11 15.46 14.64
N CYS A 78 11.67 15.91 13.52
CA CYS A 78 12.99 16.52 13.52
C CYS A 78 13.03 17.84 14.28
N GLU A 79 11.94 18.62 14.27
CA GLU A 79 11.85 19.85 15.09
C GLU A 79 11.77 19.53 16.58
N LEU A 80 11.16 18.41 16.93
CA LEU A 80 11.03 17.96 18.31
C LEU A 80 12.35 17.36 18.83
N ASP A 81 12.92 16.41 18.09
CA ASP A 81 14.15 15.70 18.43
C ASP A 81 14.84 15.13 17.16
N GLU A 82 15.67 15.96 16.51
CA GLU A 82 16.40 15.57 15.31
C GLU A 82 17.33 14.37 15.56
N THR A 83 17.95 14.33 16.76
CA THR A 83 18.88 13.23 17.13
C THR A 83 18.15 11.88 17.16
N LYS A 84 16.95 11.86 17.75
CA LYS A 84 16.13 10.64 17.81
C LYS A 84 15.70 10.20 16.41
N VAL A 85 15.27 11.11 15.54
CA VAL A 85 14.87 10.78 14.15
C VAL A 85 16.08 10.24 13.37
N ARG A 86 17.25 10.85 13.51
CA ARG A 86 18.49 10.39 12.89
C ARG A 86 18.82 8.95 13.33
N GLU A 87 18.71 8.66 14.62
CA GLU A 87 18.95 7.31 15.14
C GLU A 87 17.94 6.29 14.63
N MET A 88 16.65 6.67 14.53
CA MET A 88 15.64 5.82 13.90
C MET A 88 16.04 5.38 12.49
N PHE A 89 16.59 6.28 11.69
CA PHE A 89 17.07 5.92 10.36
C PHE A 89 18.36 5.11 10.37
N ARG A 90 19.30 5.33 11.33
CA ARG A 90 20.47 4.47 11.50
C ARG A 90 20.05 3.03 11.80
N GLU A 91 19.13 2.85 12.75
CA GLU A 91 18.59 1.55 13.11
C GLU A 91 17.85 0.90 11.93
N LEU A 92 16.99 1.66 11.22
CA LEU A 92 16.26 1.15 10.07
C LEU A 92 17.18 0.66 8.95
N PHE A 93 18.29 1.35 8.73
CA PHE A 93 19.23 1.06 7.65
C PHE A 93 20.40 0.16 8.06
N ASP A 94 20.43 -0.33 9.32
CA ASP A 94 21.43 -1.30 9.76
C ASP A 94 21.13 -2.70 9.20
N GLU A 95 21.80 -3.04 8.11
CA GLU A 95 21.63 -4.31 7.40
C GLU A 95 22.12 -5.54 8.20
N ASN A 96 22.77 -5.36 9.35
CA ASN A 96 23.16 -6.45 10.25
C ASN A 96 21.98 -6.95 11.10
N GLN A 97 20.89 -6.18 11.16
CA GLN A 97 19.69 -6.54 11.90
C GLN A 97 18.59 -7.09 10.98
N ASN A 98 17.73 -7.94 11.56
CA ASN A 98 16.58 -8.47 10.85
C ASN A 98 15.62 -7.33 10.43
N VAL A 99 15.13 -7.37 9.19
CA VAL A 99 14.27 -6.31 8.65
C VAL A 99 12.96 -6.13 9.42
N VAL A 100 12.35 -7.22 9.91
CA VAL A 100 11.12 -7.18 10.71
C VAL A 100 11.39 -6.45 12.04
N PHE A 101 12.51 -6.76 12.69
CA PHE A 101 12.93 -6.06 13.91
C PHE A 101 13.10 -4.55 13.66
N ARG A 102 13.81 -4.18 12.59
CA ARG A 102 14.07 -2.77 12.23
C ARG A 102 12.79 -1.99 11.96
N ILE A 103 11.86 -2.57 11.23
CA ILE A 103 10.54 -1.97 10.95
C ILE A 103 9.78 -1.76 12.26
N ASN A 104 9.72 -2.76 13.12
CA ASN A 104 9.00 -2.66 14.40
C ASN A 104 9.64 -1.63 15.35
N GLN A 105 11.00 -1.54 15.38
CA GLN A 105 11.69 -0.52 16.16
C GLN A 105 11.39 0.89 15.65
N PHE A 106 11.41 1.11 14.33
CA PHE A 106 11.06 2.40 13.74
C PHE A 106 9.65 2.84 14.15
N ARG A 107 8.66 1.93 14.07
CA ARG A 107 7.28 2.21 14.50
C ARG A 107 7.20 2.57 15.98
N LYS A 108 7.84 1.77 16.83
CA LYS A 108 7.88 2.03 18.28
C LYS A 108 8.47 3.40 18.59
N ASN A 109 9.57 3.78 17.95
CA ASN A 109 10.19 5.08 18.12
C ASN A 109 9.27 6.23 17.61
N ALA A 110 8.55 5.99 16.52
CA ALA A 110 7.56 6.95 16.02
C ALA A 110 6.37 7.15 16.97
N ASP A 111 5.89 6.07 17.64
CA ASP A 111 4.88 6.14 18.70
C ASP A 111 5.37 6.95 19.90
N GLU A 112 6.65 6.80 20.28
CA GLU A 112 7.27 7.58 21.36
C GLU A 112 7.31 9.07 21.01
N LEU A 113 7.78 9.40 19.80
CA LEU A 113 7.81 10.80 19.31
C LEU A 113 6.42 11.40 19.19
N LEU A 114 5.42 10.64 18.73
CA LEU A 114 4.04 11.10 18.67
C LEU A 114 3.51 11.49 20.07
N ARG A 115 3.78 10.66 21.08
CA ARG A 115 3.39 10.97 22.46
C ARG A 115 4.06 12.22 23.00
N LEU A 116 5.35 12.43 22.70
CA LEU A 116 6.09 13.61 23.10
C LEU A 116 5.61 14.87 22.36
N TRP A 117 5.28 14.73 21.08
CA TRP A 117 4.76 15.83 20.26
C TRP A 117 3.40 16.32 20.73
N GLY A 118 2.50 15.39 21.14
CA GLY A 118 1.24 15.69 21.82
C GLY A 118 0.18 16.45 21.02
N LYS A 119 0.40 16.74 19.74
CA LYS A 119 -0.49 17.58 18.90
C LYS A 119 -1.38 16.77 17.95
N GLY A 120 -1.26 15.45 17.91
CA GLY A 120 -2.00 14.60 16.98
C GLY A 120 -2.18 13.18 17.49
N LYS A 121 -3.00 12.41 16.76
CA LYS A 121 -3.37 11.03 17.12
C LYS A 121 -2.61 9.98 16.27
N GLN A 122 -1.94 10.39 15.18
CA GLN A 122 -1.27 9.50 14.24
C GLN A 122 0.09 10.07 13.80
N HIS A 123 1.09 9.21 13.71
CA HIS A 123 2.42 9.56 13.21
C HIS A 123 2.62 9.25 11.73
N TYR A 124 1.67 8.61 11.06
CA TYR A 124 1.69 8.22 9.64
C TYR A 124 2.89 7.34 9.20
N GLN A 125 3.72 6.85 10.15
CA GLN A 125 4.84 5.94 9.84
C GLN A 125 4.32 4.51 9.76
N THR A 126 3.53 4.25 8.72
CA THR A 126 2.93 2.95 8.42
C THR A 126 3.96 1.99 7.81
N LEU A 127 3.62 0.71 7.67
CA LEU A 127 4.46 -0.26 6.96
C LEU A 127 4.78 0.21 5.53
N ASN A 128 3.81 0.85 4.87
CA ASN A 128 4.02 1.44 3.54
C ASN A 128 5.10 2.53 3.58
N ALA A 129 5.03 3.48 4.50
CA ALA A 129 6.01 4.55 4.62
C ALA A 129 7.42 4.01 4.96
N ILE A 130 7.51 3.11 5.94
CA ILE A 130 8.80 2.57 6.40
C ILE A 130 9.46 1.72 5.31
N THR A 131 8.69 0.89 4.60
CA THR A 131 9.23 0.11 3.48
C THR A 131 9.58 0.98 2.27
N THR A 132 8.91 2.14 2.10
CA THR A 132 9.32 3.14 1.12
C THR A 132 10.72 3.69 1.45
N TYR A 133 11.04 3.99 2.72
CA TYR A 133 12.40 4.42 3.10
C TYR A 133 13.44 3.33 2.85
N LEU A 134 13.12 2.07 3.17
CA LEU A 134 14.02 0.93 2.89
C LEU A 134 14.28 0.77 1.40
N TRP A 135 13.25 0.86 0.57
CA TRP A 135 13.37 0.79 -0.89
C TRP A 135 14.15 1.97 -1.47
N LEU A 136 13.92 3.20 -1.00
CA LEU A 136 14.68 4.38 -1.43
C LEU A 136 16.18 4.24 -1.13
N ARG A 137 16.53 3.68 0.04
CA ARG A 137 17.92 3.51 0.48
C ARG A 137 18.61 2.32 -0.18
N TYR A 138 17.89 1.22 -0.37
CA TYR A 138 18.39 -0.04 -0.90
C TYR A 138 17.46 -0.56 -2.00
N PRO A 139 17.37 0.14 -3.16
CA PRO A 139 16.43 -0.21 -4.22
C PRO A 139 16.71 -1.55 -4.88
N ASP A 140 17.94 -2.07 -4.74
CA ASP A 140 18.34 -3.40 -5.22
C ASP A 140 18.06 -4.53 -4.22
N LYS A 141 17.45 -4.21 -3.06
CA LYS A 141 17.19 -5.20 -2.02
C LYS A 141 15.74 -5.20 -1.53
N TYR A 142 15.12 -4.04 -1.38
CA TYR A 142 13.79 -3.90 -0.81
C TYR A 142 12.76 -3.43 -1.83
N TYR A 143 11.50 -3.47 -1.41
CA TYR A 143 10.33 -3.06 -2.15
C TYR A 143 9.40 -2.22 -1.27
N ILE A 144 8.42 -1.56 -1.87
CA ILE A 144 7.34 -0.92 -1.13
C ILE A 144 6.26 -1.96 -0.81
N TYR A 145 5.90 -2.07 0.47
CA TYR A 145 4.77 -2.84 0.91
C TYR A 145 3.54 -1.94 1.00
N LYS A 146 2.59 -2.09 0.08
CA LYS A 146 1.25 -1.52 0.17
C LYS A 146 0.25 -2.68 0.23
N TYR A 147 -0.50 -2.77 1.34
CA TYR A 147 -1.36 -3.93 1.64
C TYR A 147 -2.29 -4.32 0.50
N SER A 148 -3.04 -3.36 -0.09
CA SER A 148 -3.97 -3.65 -1.19
C SER A 148 -3.27 -4.20 -2.43
N CYS A 149 -2.11 -3.64 -2.77
CA CYS A 149 -1.31 -4.12 -3.89
C CYS A 149 -0.76 -5.53 -3.61
N ALA A 150 -0.19 -5.72 -2.42
CA ALA A 150 0.33 -7.00 -1.97
C ALA A 150 -0.77 -8.08 -1.91
N ARG A 151 -1.93 -7.77 -1.31
CA ARG A 151 -3.07 -8.68 -1.24
C ARG A 151 -3.52 -9.13 -2.62
N LYS A 152 -3.63 -8.21 -3.58
CA LYS A 152 -4.07 -8.54 -4.93
C LYS A 152 -3.01 -9.38 -5.67
N MET A 153 -1.72 -9.04 -5.52
CA MET A 153 -0.62 -9.83 -6.06
C MET A 153 -0.61 -11.26 -5.50
N VAL A 154 -0.75 -11.41 -4.19
CA VAL A 154 -0.81 -12.73 -3.53
C VAL A 154 -2.01 -13.52 -4.03
N ARG A 155 -3.20 -12.92 -4.10
CA ARG A 155 -4.40 -13.58 -4.61
C ARG A 155 -4.24 -14.09 -6.04
N GLU A 156 -3.62 -13.32 -6.91
CA GLU A 156 -3.42 -13.69 -8.32
C GLU A 156 -2.32 -14.75 -8.50
N LEU A 157 -1.28 -14.72 -7.67
CA LEU A 157 -0.08 -15.54 -7.86
C LEU A 157 0.07 -16.69 -6.87
N MET A 158 -0.50 -16.57 -5.67
CA MET A 158 -0.37 -17.52 -4.57
C MET A 158 -1.72 -17.76 -3.89
N PRO A 159 -2.70 -18.39 -4.58
CA PRO A 159 -4.08 -18.49 -4.07
C PRO A 159 -4.21 -19.26 -2.73
N SER A 160 -3.22 -20.06 -2.36
CA SER A 160 -3.17 -20.74 -1.05
C SER A 160 -2.71 -19.85 0.10
N MET A 161 -2.21 -18.64 -0.19
CA MET A 161 -1.75 -17.67 0.82
C MET A 161 -2.80 -16.57 1.00
N VAL A 162 -3.11 -16.24 2.25
CA VAL A 162 -4.03 -15.15 2.60
C VAL A 162 -3.28 -14.12 3.44
N LEU A 163 -3.19 -12.90 2.93
CA LEU A 163 -2.69 -11.78 3.72
C LEU A 163 -3.81 -11.22 4.61
N LYS A 164 -3.46 -10.93 5.87
CA LYS A 164 -4.38 -10.32 6.83
C LYS A 164 -3.92 -8.89 7.14
N LYS A 165 -4.77 -7.92 6.88
CA LYS A 165 -4.47 -6.51 7.21
C LYS A 165 -4.19 -6.36 8.71
N GLY A 166 -3.11 -5.66 9.05
CA GLY A 166 -2.70 -5.48 10.44
C GLY A 166 -1.81 -6.60 11.02
N SER A 167 -1.38 -7.59 10.23
CA SER A 167 -0.53 -8.71 10.70
C SER A 167 0.90 -8.31 11.08
N GLY A 168 1.30 -7.08 10.79
CA GLY A 168 2.61 -6.58 11.19
C GLY A 168 3.72 -6.75 10.15
N ALA A 169 4.94 -6.56 10.60
CA ALA A 169 6.13 -6.53 9.73
C ALA A 169 6.55 -7.93 9.23
N GLU A 170 6.09 -9.01 9.86
CA GLU A 170 6.35 -10.39 9.44
C GLU A 170 5.81 -10.65 8.04
N GLU A 171 4.61 -10.16 7.75
CA GLU A 171 3.97 -10.30 6.45
C GLU A 171 4.72 -9.55 5.34
N VAL A 172 5.36 -8.43 5.66
CA VAL A 172 6.24 -7.70 4.74
C VAL A 172 7.35 -8.60 4.21
N SER A 173 7.99 -9.39 5.08
CA SER A 173 9.07 -10.31 4.69
C SER A 173 8.59 -11.38 3.70
N GLU A 174 7.39 -11.91 3.89
CA GLU A 174 6.82 -12.91 2.97
C GLU A 174 6.46 -12.30 1.61
N VAL A 175 5.92 -11.10 1.59
CA VAL A 175 5.63 -10.36 0.35
C VAL A 175 6.91 -10.01 -0.40
N PHE A 176 7.98 -9.65 0.30
CA PHE A 176 9.28 -9.38 -0.34
C PHE A 176 9.84 -10.61 -1.02
N LYS A 177 9.68 -11.80 -0.44
CA LYS A 177 10.07 -13.06 -1.10
C LYS A 177 9.27 -13.31 -2.39
N LEU A 178 7.96 -12.99 -2.39
CA LEU A 178 7.15 -13.05 -3.60
C LEU A 178 7.68 -12.09 -4.66
N TYR A 179 7.98 -10.86 -4.27
CA TYR A 179 8.50 -9.84 -5.18
C TYR A 179 9.89 -10.19 -5.72
N ASP A 180 10.72 -10.90 -4.94
CA ASP A 180 11.99 -11.45 -5.42
C ASP A 180 11.80 -12.48 -6.55
N GLU A 181 10.80 -13.36 -6.44
CA GLU A 181 10.50 -14.31 -7.52
C GLU A 181 9.99 -13.60 -8.79
N ILE A 182 9.17 -12.57 -8.63
CA ILE A 182 8.70 -11.73 -9.75
C ILE A 182 9.88 -11.02 -10.41
N ALA A 183 10.79 -10.41 -9.63
CA ALA A 183 11.98 -9.75 -10.16
C ALA A 183 12.83 -10.70 -11.02
N LYS A 184 13.03 -11.94 -10.58
CA LYS A 184 13.74 -12.97 -11.35
C LYS A 184 13.08 -13.28 -12.71
N VAL A 185 11.75 -13.22 -12.77
CA VAL A 185 11.01 -13.43 -14.03
C VAL A 185 11.16 -12.19 -14.93
N LEU A 186 10.98 -10.99 -14.39
CA LEU A 186 11.14 -9.75 -15.16
C LEU A 186 12.56 -9.61 -15.72
N GLN A 187 13.59 -10.00 -14.97
CA GLN A 187 15.00 -9.94 -15.44
C GLN A 187 15.27 -10.81 -16.66
N LYS A 188 14.45 -11.82 -16.91
CA LYS A 188 14.54 -12.70 -18.10
C LYS A 188 13.72 -12.17 -19.27
N ASP A 189 12.88 -11.15 -19.06
CA ASP A 189 12.04 -10.56 -20.10
C ASP A 189 12.76 -9.38 -20.78
N ALA A 190 13.28 -9.63 -22.00
CA ALA A 190 14.01 -8.64 -22.75
C ALA A 190 13.16 -7.42 -23.15
N ASP A 191 11.84 -7.59 -23.30
CA ASP A 191 10.94 -6.50 -23.68
C ASP A 191 10.78 -5.51 -22.54
N ILE A 192 10.65 -5.99 -21.30
CA ILE A 192 10.60 -5.13 -20.10
C ILE A 192 11.88 -4.30 -19.99
N ARG A 193 13.06 -4.93 -20.16
CA ARG A 193 14.33 -4.20 -20.13
C ARG A 193 14.38 -3.12 -21.20
N LYS A 194 14.10 -3.48 -22.46
CA LYS A 194 14.07 -2.53 -23.57
C LYS A 194 13.07 -1.39 -23.36
N MET A 195 11.92 -1.71 -22.80
CA MET A 195 10.88 -0.73 -22.46
C MET A 195 11.40 0.33 -21.47
N LEU A 196 12.06 -0.12 -20.40
CA LEU A 196 12.63 0.77 -19.38
C LEU A 196 13.81 1.57 -19.95
N ASP A 197 14.74 0.94 -20.67
CA ASP A 197 15.89 1.61 -21.24
C ASP A 197 15.50 2.74 -22.23
N ASN A 198 14.33 2.62 -22.87
CA ASN A 198 13.81 3.65 -23.78
C ASN A 198 13.24 4.89 -23.07
N VAL A 199 12.86 4.79 -21.80
CA VAL A 199 12.14 5.87 -21.08
C VAL A 199 12.88 6.40 -19.87
N LEU A 200 13.80 5.61 -19.27
CA LEU A 200 14.59 6.07 -18.13
C LEU A 200 15.62 7.10 -18.60
N THR A 201 15.58 8.26 -17.99
CA THR A 201 16.47 9.38 -18.25
C THR A 201 17.59 9.44 -17.20
N GLU A 202 18.57 10.32 -17.35
CA GLU A 202 19.73 10.44 -16.44
C GLU A 202 19.33 10.83 -15.01
N ASP A 203 18.17 11.46 -14.83
CA ASP A 203 17.59 11.81 -13.54
C ASP A 203 16.78 10.66 -12.90
N CYS A 204 16.72 9.49 -13.57
CA CYS A 204 16.14 8.27 -13.07
C CYS A 204 17.19 7.32 -12.49
N TYR A 205 16.78 6.49 -11.54
CA TYR A 205 17.55 5.34 -11.09
C TYR A 205 17.55 4.26 -12.19
N PRO A 206 18.71 3.67 -12.55
CA PRO A 206 18.79 2.77 -13.72
C PRO A 206 18.14 1.41 -13.56
N ASP A 207 17.71 1.04 -12.34
CA ASP A 207 16.96 -0.16 -11.97
C ASP A 207 17.47 -1.46 -12.65
N LYS A 208 18.76 -1.73 -12.54
CA LYS A 208 19.40 -2.88 -13.20
C LYS A 208 18.78 -4.22 -12.81
N ASN A 209 18.31 -4.32 -11.56
CA ASN A 209 17.71 -5.52 -10.99
C ASN A 209 16.18 -5.57 -11.12
N LEU A 210 15.56 -4.59 -11.79
CA LEU A 210 14.12 -4.48 -12.04
C LEU A 210 13.25 -4.51 -10.79
N ARG A 211 13.79 -4.11 -9.63
CA ARG A 211 13.04 -4.12 -8.37
C ARG A 211 12.09 -2.93 -8.27
N THR A 212 12.48 -1.77 -8.78
CA THR A 212 11.56 -0.62 -8.90
C THR A 212 10.46 -0.92 -9.92
N ALA A 213 10.77 -1.65 -11.00
CA ALA A 213 9.76 -2.15 -11.92
C ALA A 213 8.77 -3.12 -11.26
N VAL A 214 9.21 -3.96 -10.30
CA VAL A 214 8.30 -4.80 -9.50
C VAL A 214 7.40 -3.96 -8.60
N VAL A 215 7.91 -2.87 -8.00
CA VAL A 215 7.10 -1.94 -7.21
C VAL A 215 6.02 -1.31 -8.08
N ASP A 216 6.36 -0.89 -9.29
CA ASP A 216 5.42 -0.31 -10.25
C ASP A 216 4.40 -1.35 -10.75
N LEU A 217 4.84 -2.56 -11.09
CA LEU A 217 3.97 -3.68 -11.45
C LEU A 217 2.99 -4.05 -10.32
N ALA A 218 3.45 -4.05 -9.06
CA ALA A 218 2.57 -4.30 -7.92
C ALA A 218 1.50 -3.19 -7.78
N TYR A 219 1.87 -1.94 -8.02
CA TYR A 219 0.92 -0.82 -8.06
C TYR A 219 -0.07 -0.98 -9.22
N PHE A 220 0.40 -1.30 -10.42
CA PHE A 220 -0.46 -1.61 -11.56
C PHE A 220 -1.47 -2.71 -11.22
N VAL A 221 -1.02 -3.83 -10.66
CA VAL A 221 -1.92 -4.93 -10.26
C VAL A 221 -2.93 -4.46 -9.22
N GLY A 222 -2.48 -3.69 -8.23
CA GLY A 222 -3.34 -3.16 -7.20
C GLY A 222 -4.47 -2.27 -7.71
N ARG A 223 -4.19 -1.42 -8.71
CA ARG A 223 -5.10 -0.34 -9.14
C ARG A 223 -5.80 -0.58 -10.48
N TYR A 224 -5.10 -1.18 -11.44
CA TYR A 224 -5.54 -1.17 -12.85
C TYR A 224 -5.75 -2.57 -13.43
N TYR A 225 -5.09 -3.58 -12.91
CA TYR A 225 -5.25 -4.95 -13.40
C TYR A 225 -6.58 -5.53 -12.92
N HIS A 226 -7.47 -5.78 -13.85
CA HIS A 226 -8.76 -6.43 -13.61
C HIS A 226 -8.79 -7.70 -14.45
N PRO A 227 -8.38 -8.87 -13.90
CA PRO A 227 -8.57 -10.14 -14.60
C PRO A 227 -10.06 -10.35 -14.84
N GLU A 228 -10.41 -11.08 -15.92
CA GLU A 228 -11.79 -11.48 -16.11
C GLU A 228 -12.32 -12.20 -14.85
N PRO A 229 -13.55 -11.91 -14.42
CA PRO A 229 -14.09 -12.53 -13.21
C PRO A 229 -13.99 -14.05 -13.34
N LYS A 230 -13.33 -14.70 -12.40
CA LYS A 230 -13.45 -16.14 -12.25
C LYS A 230 -14.90 -16.43 -11.91
N MET A 231 -15.61 -17.16 -12.75
CA MET A 231 -17.05 -17.43 -12.58
C MET A 231 -17.39 -18.23 -11.32
N LEU A 232 -16.40 -18.85 -10.68
CA LEU A 232 -16.57 -19.62 -9.42
C LEU A 232 -15.33 -19.46 -8.54
N PRO A 233 -15.48 -19.42 -7.20
CA PRO A 233 -14.36 -19.51 -6.27
C PRO A 233 -13.59 -20.82 -6.49
N GLU A 234 -12.27 -20.78 -6.28
CA GLU A 234 -11.42 -21.98 -6.34
C GLU A 234 -11.95 -23.02 -5.33
N PRO A 235 -11.91 -24.34 -5.65
CA PRO A 235 -12.31 -25.38 -4.72
C PRO A 235 -11.57 -25.25 -3.38
N GLY A 236 -12.30 -25.17 -2.26
CA GLY A 236 -11.74 -24.99 -0.91
C GLY A 236 -11.63 -23.54 -0.43
N THR A 237 -11.99 -22.55 -1.25
CA THR A 237 -12.11 -21.16 -0.78
C THR A 237 -13.32 -21.05 0.16
N LYS A 238 -13.10 -20.51 1.35
CA LYS A 238 -14.20 -20.26 2.29
C LYS A 238 -14.99 -19.05 1.78
N VAL A 239 -16.17 -19.30 1.21
CA VAL A 239 -17.12 -18.26 0.81
C VAL A 239 -17.73 -17.64 2.05
N GLN A 240 -17.64 -16.32 2.17
CA GLN A 240 -18.29 -15.57 3.23
C GLN A 240 -19.62 -14.99 2.72
N THR A 241 -20.52 -14.73 3.65
CA THR A 241 -21.81 -14.12 3.34
C THR A 241 -21.92 -12.78 4.06
N TRP A 242 -22.26 -11.73 3.31
CA TRP A 242 -22.33 -10.36 3.78
C TRP A 242 -23.73 -9.79 3.65
N ILE A 243 -24.07 -8.84 4.51
CA ILE A 243 -25.29 -8.04 4.38
C ILE A 243 -24.88 -6.61 4.04
N TYR A 244 -25.41 -6.09 2.96
CA TYR A 244 -25.13 -4.74 2.47
C TYR A 244 -26.39 -3.87 2.50
N SER A 245 -26.28 -2.65 3.02
CA SER A 245 -27.34 -1.64 3.00
C SER A 245 -26.91 -0.46 2.14
N PRO A 246 -27.57 -0.17 1.01
CA PRO A 246 -27.16 0.88 0.05
C PRO A 246 -27.50 2.30 0.55
N GLY A 247 -26.77 2.75 1.58
CA GLY A 247 -26.98 4.02 2.25
C GLY A 247 -28.19 4.02 3.17
N GLU A 248 -28.37 5.12 3.93
CA GLU A 248 -29.49 5.28 4.82
C GLU A 248 -30.83 5.21 4.08
N GLY A 249 -31.77 4.43 4.60
CA GLY A 249 -33.04 4.18 3.93
C GLY A 249 -32.96 3.51 2.57
N ALA A 250 -31.82 2.90 2.24
CA ALA A 250 -31.51 2.31 0.91
C ALA A 250 -31.58 3.31 -0.24
N ARG A 251 -31.26 4.59 0.00
CA ARG A 251 -31.33 5.68 -1.00
C ARG A 251 -30.47 5.44 -2.26
N LYS A 252 -29.45 4.60 -2.17
CA LYS A 252 -28.56 4.24 -3.29
C LYS A 252 -28.97 2.95 -4.00
N TRP A 253 -30.11 2.35 -3.64
CA TRP A 253 -30.55 1.06 -4.17
C TRP A 253 -30.58 1.04 -5.71
N ASP A 254 -31.33 1.95 -6.31
CA ASP A 254 -31.53 1.96 -7.76
C ASP A 254 -30.22 2.20 -8.52
N GLU A 255 -29.33 3.05 -7.98
CA GLU A 255 -28.01 3.28 -8.53
C GLU A 255 -27.12 2.02 -8.43
N CYS A 256 -27.12 1.35 -7.29
CA CYS A 256 -26.37 0.11 -7.09
C CYS A 256 -26.80 -0.97 -8.08
N VAL A 257 -28.12 -1.16 -8.23
CA VAL A 257 -28.70 -2.14 -9.17
C VAL A 257 -28.36 -1.77 -10.60
N ALA A 258 -28.59 -0.52 -11.01
CA ALA A 258 -28.38 -0.07 -12.39
C ALA A 258 -26.90 -0.18 -12.83
N LYS A 259 -25.97 0.04 -11.91
CA LYS A 259 -24.54 -0.01 -12.20
C LYS A 259 -23.87 -1.34 -11.80
N ASN A 260 -24.63 -2.26 -11.21
CA ASN A 260 -24.09 -3.52 -10.63
C ASN A 260 -22.88 -3.27 -9.73
N LYS A 261 -23.01 -2.31 -8.79
CA LYS A 261 -21.92 -1.88 -7.90
C LYS A 261 -22.43 -1.63 -6.48
N MET A 262 -21.60 -1.89 -5.52
CA MET A 262 -21.77 -1.43 -4.14
C MET A 262 -20.96 -0.16 -3.89
N TYR A 263 -21.47 0.72 -3.07
CA TYR A 263 -20.81 1.98 -2.69
C TYR A 263 -20.60 2.01 -1.19
N LEU A 264 -19.38 2.35 -0.79
CA LEU A 264 -19.06 2.70 0.57
C LEU A 264 -19.11 4.22 0.69
N GLY A 265 -19.68 4.73 1.77
CA GLY A 265 -19.59 6.15 2.12
C GLY A 265 -18.23 6.51 2.73
N TRP A 266 -18.15 7.65 3.39
CA TRP A 266 -16.95 8.14 4.08
C TRP A 266 -15.87 8.66 3.11
N ASP A 267 -16.28 9.40 2.09
CA ASP A 267 -15.39 9.91 1.02
C ASP A 267 -14.25 10.78 1.57
N ASP A 268 -14.48 11.53 2.65
CA ASP A 268 -13.45 12.38 3.28
C ASP A 268 -12.34 11.59 3.99
N MET A 269 -12.53 10.29 4.20
CA MET A 269 -11.47 9.42 4.74
C MET A 269 -10.34 9.16 3.74
N GLY A 270 -10.58 9.42 2.46
CA GLY A 270 -9.58 9.20 1.41
C GLY A 270 -9.35 7.73 1.10
N ASP A 271 -8.10 7.36 0.84
CA ASP A 271 -7.73 5.98 0.50
C ASP A 271 -7.77 5.08 1.74
N PHE A 272 -8.68 4.12 1.78
CA PHE A 272 -8.82 3.19 2.90
C PHE A 272 -7.61 2.26 3.09
N ASP A 273 -6.76 2.12 2.11
CA ASP A 273 -5.51 1.34 2.23
C ASP A 273 -4.48 1.97 3.17
N LEU A 274 -4.65 3.25 3.50
CA LEU A 274 -3.77 3.98 4.41
C LEU A 274 -3.97 3.58 5.88
N TYR A 275 -5.08 2.93 6.20
CA TYR A 275 -5.39 2.50 7.57
C TYR A 275 -4.90 1.08 7.79
N GLU A 276 -3.98 0.88 8.73
CA GLU A 276 -3.43 -0.44 9.03
C GLU A 276 -4.34 -1.26 9.95
N THR A 277 -5.11 -0.58 10.79
CA THR A 277 -6.06 -1.21 11.73
C THR A 277 -7.44 -0.59 11.63
N ARG A 278 -8.46 -1.33 12.11
CA ARG A 278 -9.81 -0.80 12.27
C ARG A 278 -9.86 0.39 13.23
N GLU A 279 -9.01 0.40 14.27
CA GLU A 279 -8.97 1.50 15.23
C GLU A 279 -8.42 2.78 14.61
N ASP A 280 -7.46 2.69 13.65
CA ASP A 280 -7.01 3.84 12.88
C ASP A 280 -8.17 4.45 12.08
N MET A 281 -8.99 3.63 11.41
CA MET A 281 -10.20 4.09 10.72
C MET A 281 -11.17 4.78 11.67
N ARG A 282 -11.39 4.17 12.85
CA ARG A 282 -12.30 4.71 13.88
C ARG A 282 -11.81 6.06 14.42
N THR A 283 -10.51 6.15 14.69
CA THR A 283 -9.88 7.40 15.13
C THR A 283 -10.04 8.47 14.07
N ARG A 284 -9.82 8.14 12.80
CA ARG A 284 -9.96 9.08 11.70
C ARG A 284 -11.42 9.53 11.49
N MET A 285 -12.39 8.62 11.65
CA MET A 285 -13.81 9.00 11.59
C MET A 285 -14.16 10.02 12.68
N LYS A 286 -13.63 9.87 13.90
CA LYS A 286 -13.82 10.86 14.97
C LYS A 286 -13.21 12.21 14.65
N GLU A 287 -12.03 12.22 14.06
CA GLU A 287 -11.35 13.47 13.65
C GLU A 287 -12.12 14.23 12.56
N LEU A 288 -12.69 13.51 11.58
CA LEU A 288 -13.35 14.12 10.42
C LEU A 288 -14.82 14.49 10.70
N TYR A 289 -15.52 13.66 11.48
CA TYR A 289 -16.97 13.77 11.62
C TYR A 289 -17.43 14.09 13.04
N GLY A 290 -16.49 14.35 13.96
CA GLY A 290 -16.76 14.72 15.35
C GLY A 290 -16.69 13.56 16.35
N GLU A 291 -16.41 13.87 17.60
CA GLU A 291 -16.22 12.89 18.69
C GLU A 291 -17.54 12.46 19.37
N GLU A 292 -18.67 13.07 19.02
CA GLU A 292 -19.97 12.80 19.62
C GLU A 292 -20.47 11.37 19.36
N LYS A 293 -20.01 10.77 18.26
CA LYS A 293 -20.34 9.40 17.85
C LYS A 293 -19.14 8.48 18.03
N ASP A 294 -19.40 7.25 18.51
CA ASP A 294 -18.35 6.27 18.76
C ASP A 294 -17.73 5.65 17.50
N TYR A 295 -18.45 5.62 16.38
CA TYR A 295 -18.06 5.04 15.07
C TYR A 295 -17.62 3.56 15.12
N ARG A 296 -17.98 2.81 16.17
CA ARG A 296 -17.60 1.41 16.31
C ARG A 296 -18.14 0.54 15.18
N ASN A 297 -19.41 0.69 14.86
CA ASN A 297 -20.04 -0.09 13.79
C ASN A 297 -19.66 0.43 12.41
N ASP A 298 -19.50 1.75 12.27
CA ASP A 298 -19.11 2.36 10.99
C ASP A 298 -17.69 1.94 10.58
N SER A 299 -16.76 1.98 11.53
CA SER A 299 -15.38 1.51 11.27
C SER A 299 -15.31 0.00 11.02
N LEU A 300 -16.18 -0.80 11.67
CA LEU A 300 -16.26 -2.24 11.39
C LEU A 300 -16.76 -2.49 9.98
N ALA A 301 -17.89 -1.91 9.60
CA ALA A 301 -18.45 -2.09 8.26
C ALA A 301 -17.49 -1.61 7.15
N THR A 302 -16.82 -0.47 7.39
CA THR A 302 -15.81 0.03 6.46
C THR A 302 -14.62 -0.91 6.34
N TRP A 303 -14.12 -1.43 7.47
CA TRP A 303 -13.03 -2.39 7.51
C TRP A 303 -13.38 -3.70 6.79
N GLU A 304 -14.53 -4.29 7.09
CA GLU A 304 -15.01 -5.51 6.46
C GLU A 304 -15.12 -5.33 4.94
N PHE A 305 -15.75 -4.25 4.49
CA PHE A 305 -15.91 -3.96 3.07
C PHE A 305 -14.58 -3.79 2.33
N THR A 306 -13.61 -3.10 2.92
CA THR A 306 -12.33 -2.78 2.25
C THR A 306 -11.24 -3.81 2.44
N SER A 307 -11.32 -4.60 3.52
CA SER A 307 -10.20 -5.44 3.95
C SER A 307 -10.52 -6.93 4.03
N GLU A 308 -11.78 -7.31 4.25
CA GLU A 308 -12.17 -8.70 4.49
C GLU A 308 -13.00 -9.30 3.35
N MET A 309 -13.87 -8.51 2.71
CA MET A 309 -14.68 -8.97 1.59
C MET A 309 -13.83 -9.37 0.39
N ASN A 310 -14.16 -10.49 -0.25
CA ASN A 310 -13.39 -11.07 -1.34
C ASN A 310 -14.27 -11.35 -2.57
N ILE A 311 -13.65 -11.45 -3.74
CA ILE A 311 -14.32 -11.94 -4.94
C ILE A 311 -14.76 -13.40 -4.71
N GLY A 312 -16.03 -13.69 -5.02
CA GLY A 312 -16.66 -14.99 -4.77
C GLY A 312 -17.45 -15.05 -3.46
N ASP A 313 -17.39 -14.01 -2.62
CA ASP A 313 -18.28 -13.91 -1.46
C ASP A 313 -19.71 -13.58 -1.91
N VAL A 314 -20.70 -14.04 -1.13
CA VAL A 314 -22.11 -13.79 -1.40
C VAL A 314 -22.57 -12.54 -0.64
N VAL A 315 -23.22 -11.61 -1.34
CA VAL A 315 -23.72 -10.38 -0.74
C VAL A 315 -25.24 -10.33 -0.83
N PHE A 316 -25.91 -10.19 0.30
CA PHE A 316 -27.35 -9.91 0.36
C PHE A 316 -27.56 -8.41 0.54
N ALA A 317 -28.03 -7.74 -0.50
CA ALA A 317 -28.36 -6.33 -0.42
C ALA A 317 -29.76 -6.14 0.19
N LYS A 318 -29.88 -5.23 1.14
CA LYS A 318 -31.11 -4.96 1.88
C LYS A 318 -31.76 -3.65 1.41
N LYS A 319 -32.99 -3.72 0.89
CA LYS A 319 -33.80 -2.53 0.56
C LYS A 319 -34.76 -2.22 1.72
N GLY A 320 -34.37 -1.31 2.62
CA GLY A 320 -35.17 -0.96 3.80
C GLY A 320 -35.30 -2.12 4.80
N ARG A 321 -36.44 -2.21 5.48
CA ARG A 321 -36.67 -3.21 6.55
C ARG A 321 -37.20 -4.57 6.07
N GLY A 322 -37.59 -4.73 4.82
CA GLY A 322 -38.37 -5.89 4.38
C GLY A 322 -37.94 -6.60 3.10
N VAL A 323 -36.98 -6.13 2.34
CA VAL A 323 -36.59 -6.75 1.05
C VAL A 323 -35.10 -7.08 1.04
N LEU A 324 -34.80 -8.35 0.75
CA LEU A 324 -33.45 -8.83 0.48
C LEU A 324 -33.35 -9.23 -0.99
N SER A 325 -32.30 -8.80 -1.69
CA SER A 325 -31.90 -9.29 -2.98
C SER A 325 -30.49 -9.86 -2.87
N GLY A 326 -30.28 -11.05 -3.41
CA GLY A 326 -28.96 -11.71 -3.41
C GLY A 326 -28.24 -11.45 -4.72
N GLY A 327 -26.90 -11.37 -4.64
CA GLY A 327 -25.98 -11.30 -5.77
C GLY A 327 -24.64 -11.91 -5.38
N GLU A 328 -23.91 -12.44 -6.36
CA GLU A 328 -22.54 -12.96 -6.24
C GLU A 328 -21.51 -11.90 -6.66
#